data_e6383bea52291f4ac137917714f6ca64
#
_entry.id   e6383bea52291f4ac137917714f6ca64
#
_cell.length_a   1.000
_cell.length_b   1.000
_cell.length_c   1.000
_cell.angle_alpha   90.00
_cell.angle_beta   90.00
_cell.angle_gamma   90.00
#
_symmetry.space_group_name_H-M   'P 1'
#
loop_
_entity.id
_entity.type
_entity.pdbx_description
1 polymer ?
#
loop_
_entity_poly.entity_id
_entity_poly.type
_entity_poly.pdbx_seq_one_letter_code
_entity_poly.pdbx_strand_id
1 'polypeptide(L)'
;MKKNSYIILASFFLVFSSCEKEIDIDLPQSEQKLIVEGKIEIDAFPYVILSKSTGYFDPTDEQSVANSYVSDAIITITDGTVTNTMTKICSGTLTAPQKDQLSSALGVPRGILDSYNICGFLDLTLIGEPGKTYTITIDYKGEEYASSTTIPNPVPLDSTWFEVFGDRDSLGFLYANLTEPGALQNQYRWYARRINRYTYGANIGEVKDNDFLPPTSSVFDDEFVNGTTFEFGYNRARGSQKEDDSPPERSFYKVGDTVVVKFCSIDKNVFNFIDKAEEQKASNGSPFAAPVNVVSNISNGALGLWAGYGQYYDTIICNK
;
A
#
# COMPACT_ATOMS: atom_id res chain seq x y z
N MET A 1 -40.82 -52.36 -39.77
CA MET A 1 -39.87 -51.89 -38.78
C MET A 1 -39.04 -50.68 -39.15
N LYS A 2 -39.02 -50.21 -40.39
CA LYS A 2 -38.19 -49.00 -40.79
C LYS A 2 -38.88 -47.65 -40.53
N LYS A 3 -40.21 -47.58 -40.40
CA LYS A 3 -40.92 -46.29 -40.23
C LYS A 3 -40.87 -45.71 -38.85
N ASN A 4 -40.67 -46.50 -37.81
CA ASN A 4 -40.61 -46.03 -36.41
C ASN A 4 -39.21 -45.52 -36.03
N SER A 5 -38.16 -45.93 -36.78
CA SER A 5 -36.79 -45.49 -36.50
C SER A 5 -36.53 -44.00 -36.87
N TYR A 6 -37.25 -43.48 -37.87
CA TYR A 6 -37.12 -42.06 -38.29
C TYR A 6 -37.88 -41.11 -37.33
N ILE A 7 -38.92 -41.60 -36.67
CA ILE A 7 -39.66 -40.79 -35.69
C ILE A 7 -38.83 -40.58 -34.41
N ILE A 8 -38.06 -41.59 -33.98
CA ILE A 8 -37.19 -41.50 -32.82
C ILE A 8 -35.97 -40.59 -33.14
N LEU A 9 -35.45 -40.66 -34.36
CA LEU A 9 -34.35 -39.80 -34.79
C LEU A 9 -34.77 -38.32 -34.93
N ALA A 10 -35.97 -38.05 -35.43
CA ALA A 10 -36.53 -36.70 -35.52
C ALA A 10 -36.88 -36.10 -34.15
N SER A 11 -37.29 -36.93 -33.17
CA SER A 11 -37.57 -36.49 -31.80
C SER A 11 -36.31 -36.12 -31.03
N PHE A 12 -35.14 -36.70 -31.34
CA PHE A 12 -33.86 -36.42 -30.74
C PHE A 12 -33.24 -35.07 -31.19
N PHE A 13 -33.61 -34.60 -32.39
CA PHE A 13 -33.14 -33.31 -32.93
C PHE A 13 -33.88 -32.08 -32.37
N LEU A 14 -35.05 -32.27 -31.73
CA LEU A 14 -35.89 -31.18 -31.22
C LEU A 14 -35.52 -30.74 -29.79
N VAL A 15 -34.57 -31.42 -29.11
CA VAL A 15 -34.24 -31.17 -27.72
C VAL A 15 -33.10 -30.16 -27.57
N PHE A 16 -32.43 -29.74 -28.66
CA PHE A 16 -31.26 -28.84 -28.62
C PHE A 16 -31.52 -27.37 -28.99
N SER A 17 -32.76 -26.96 -29.18
CA SER A 17 -33.10 -25.54 -29.30
C SER A 17 -33.29 -24.92 -27.91
N SER A 18 -32.26 -24.90 -27.09
CA SER A 18 -32.19 -24.01 -25.94
C SER A 18 -31.93 -22.59 -26.45
N CYS A 19 -32.94 -21.76 -26.48
CA CYS A 19 -32.78 -20.34 -26.64
C CYS A 19 -32.16 -19.82 -25.33
N GLU A 20 -30.88 -19.64 -25.30
CA GLU A 20 -30.23 -18.76 -24.30
C GLU A 20 -30.68 -17.32 -24.61
N LYS A 21 -31.49 -16.76 -23.75
CA LYS A 21 -31.80 -15.35 -23.79
C LYS A 21 -30.66 -14.66 -23.08
N GLU A 22 -29.80 -13.96 -23.80
CA GLU A 22 -28.85 -13.02 -23.21
C GLU A 22 -29.64 -12.02 -22.33
N ILE A 23 -29.43 -12.09 -21.05
CA ILE A 23 -29.96 -11.08 -20.12
C ILE A 23 -28.96 -9.96 -20.13
N ASP A 24 -29.26 -8.90 -20.85
CA ASP A 24 -28.52 -7.63 -20.77
C ASP A 24 -28.86 -7.00 -19.40
N ILE A 25 -27.96 -7.13 -18.45
CA ILE A 25 -28.10 -6.50 -17.13
C ILE A 25 -27.49 -5.12 -17.27
N ASP A 26 -28.32 -4.12 -17.29
CA ASP A 26 -27.90 -2.73 -17.22
C ASP A 26 -27.32 -2.48 -15.80
N LEU A 27 -25.99 -2.59 -15.68
CA LEU A 27 -25.29 -2.41 -14.41
C LEU A 27 -25.17 -0.92 -14.14
N PRO A 28 -25.60 -0.44 -12.96
CA PRO A 28 -25.45 0.97 -12.62
C PRO A 28 -23.95 1.34 -12.64
N GLN A 29 -23.62 2.31 -13.49
CA GLN A 29 -22.25 2.85 -13.49
C GLN A 29 -22.02 3.58 -12.18
N SER A 30 -21.02 3.19 -11.42
CA SER A 30 -20.60 3.92 -10.24
C SER A 30 -19.94 5.24 -10.65
N GLU A 31 -20.27 6.32 -9.95
CA GLU A 31 -19.61 7.59 -10.13
C GLU A 31 -18.10 7.47 -9.87
N GLN A 32 -17.28 7.92 -10.83
CA GLN A 32 -15.83 7.91 -10.67
C GLN A 32 -15.42 8.95 -9.63
N LYS A 33 -14.70 8.54 -8.61
CA LYS A 33 -14.15 9.40 -7.56
C LYS A 33 -12.66 9.60 -7.76
N LEU A 34 -12.17 10.79 -7.38
CA LEU A 34 -10.74 11.04 -7.29
C LEU A 34 -10.17 10.21 -6.14
N ILE A 35 -9.02 9.58 -6.39
CA ILE A 35 -8.22 8.86 -5.39
C ILE A 35 -6.93 9.65 -5.20
N VAL A 36 -6.59 9.92 -3.96
CA VAL A 36 -5.38 10.65 -3.56
C VAL A 36 -4.49 9.71 -2.76
N GLU A 37 -3.27 9.51 -3.23
CA GLU A 37 -2.21 8.79 -2.51
C GLU A 37 -1.05 9.74 -2.30
N GLY A 38 -0.87 10.20 -1.07
CA GLY A 38 0.20 11.14 -0.77
C GLY A 38 0.80 10.93 0.59
N LYS A 39 2.08 11.28 0.71
CA LYS A 39 2.78 11.25 2.00
C LYS A 39 3.85 12.32 2.11
N ILE A 40 4.17 12.62 3.36
CA ILE A 40 5.32 13.40 3.80
C ILE A 40 5.98 12.69 4.97
N GLU A 41 7.31 12.59 4.95
CA GLU A 41 8.12 11.95 5.99
C GLU A 41 9.16 12.94 6.51
N ILE A 42 9.71 12.73 7.71
CA ILE A 42 10.81 13.56 8.24
C ILE A 42 11.98 13.52 7.26
N ASP A 43 12.59 14.68 7.03
CA ASP A 43 13.75 14.85 6.13
C ASP A 43 13.50 14.41 4.67
N ALA A 44 12.24 14.31 4.24
CA ALA A 44 11.89 13.91 2.89
C ALA A 44 10.95 14.91 2.22
N PHE A 45 10.97 14.93 0.89
CA PHE A 45 10.07 15.73 0.08
C PHE A 45 8.69 15.08 0.03
N PRO A 46 7.60 15.88 0.12
CA PRO A 46 6.25 15.39 -0.06
C PRO A 46 5.96 15.00 -1.50
N TYR A 47 5.15 13.96 -1.67
CA TYR A 47 4.59 13.63 -2.98
C TYR A 47 3.11 13.27 -2.92
N VAL A 48 2.43 13.45 -4.05
CA VAL A 48 1.03 13.07 -4.26
C VAL A 48 0.89 12.41 -5.63
N ILE A 49 0.18 11.29 -5.66
CA ILE A 49 -0.30 10.65 -6.88
C ILE A 49 -1.81 10.75 -6.89
N LEU A 50 -2.36 11.04 -8.06
CA LEU A 50 -3.79 11.07 -8.26
C LEU A 50 -4.21 10.00 -9.26
N SER A 51 -5.31 9.32 -8.93
CA SER A 51 -5.98 8.40 -9.85
C SER A 51 -7.50 8.51 -9.72
N LYS A 52 -8.23 7.77 -10.54
CA LYS A 52 -9.70 7.68 -10.49
C LYS A 52 -10.10 6.28 -10.08
N SER A 53 -11.17 6.16 -9.33
CA SER A 53 -11.79 4.88 -9.06
C SER A 53 -12.33 4.27 -10.36
N THR A 54 -12.24 2.95 -10.48
CA THR A 54 -12.82 2.17 -11.58
C THR A 54 -14.07 1.46 -11.10
N GLY A 55 -15.02 1.25 -11.98
CA GLY A 55 -16.19 0.43 -11.68
C GLY A 55 -15.79 -1.05 -11.50
N TYR A 56 -16.60 -1.79 -10.76
CA TYR A 56 -16.33 -3.21 -10.48
C TYR A 56 -16.18 -4.08 -11.76
N PHE A 57 -16.86 -3.67 -12.83
CA PHE A 57 -16.86 -4.37 -14.12
C PHE A 57 -15.96 -3.73 -15.18
N ASP A 58 -15.23 -2.66 -14.81
CA ASP A 58 -14.32 -2.01 -15.74
C ASP A 58 -13.13 -2.93 -16.06
N PRO A 59 -12.54 -2.83 -17.27
CA PRO A 59 -11.34 -3.59 -17.61
C PRO A 59 -10.20 -3.29 -16.64
N THR A 60 -9.44 -4.32 -16.28
CA THR A 60 -8.27 -4.23 -15.38
C THR A 60 -6.95 -4.51 -16.11
N ASP A 61 -6.91 -4.30 -17.44
CA ASP A 61 -5.68 -4.39 -18.20
C ASP A 61 -4.73 -3.21 -17.93
N GLU A 62 -3.48 -3.34 -18.33
CA GLU A 62 -2.43 -2.33 -18.09
C GLU A 62 -2.80 -0.94 -18.63
N GLN A 63 -3.48 -0.88 -19.79
CA GLN A 63 -3.91 0.38 -20.38
C GLN A 63 -4.99 1.06 -19.53
N SER A 64 -5.96 0.32 -19.04
CA SER A 64 -7.03 0.83 -18.17
C SER A 64 -6.45 1.33 -16.84
N VAL A 65 -5.49 0.60 -16.26
CA VAL A 65 -4.76 1.03 -15.06
C VAL A 65 -3.99 2.34 -15.35
N ALA A 66 -3.27 2.41 -16.45
CA ALA A 66 -2.52 3.62 -16.80
C ALA A 66 -3.44 4.84 -17.05
N ASN A 67 -4.60 4.62 -17.67
CA ASN A 67 -5.59 5.66 -17.95
C ASN A 67 -6.32 6.16 -16.67
N SER A 68 -6.24 5.42 -15.57
CA SER A 68 -6.81 5.84 -14.30
C SER A 68 -6.01 6.97 -13.65
N TYR A 69 -4.72 7.12 -13.96
CA TYR A 69 -3.90 8.19 -13.38
C TYR A 69 -4.29 9.58 -13.88
N VAL A 70 -4.28 10.54 -12.96
CA VAL A 70 -4.65 11.94 -13.20
C VAL A 70 -3.40 12.82 -13.18
N SER A 71 -3.19 13.61 -14.24
CA SER A 71 -2.02 14.48 -14.39
C SER A 71 -2.36 15.94 -14.70
N ASP A 72 -3.65 16.27 -14.78
CA ASP A 72 -4.20 17.59 -15.14
C ASP A 72 -4.77 18.38 -13.94
N ALA A 73 -4.34 18.03 -12.73
CA ALA A 73 -4.67 18.75 -11.51
C ALA A 73 -3.61 19.81 -11.16
N ILE A 74 -3.98 20.77 -10.34
CA ILE A 74 -3.09 21.70 -9.66
C ILE A 74 -3.10 21.34 -8.18
N ILE A 75 -1.92 21.10 -7.60
CA ILE A 75 -1.77 20.76 -6.19
C ILE A 75 -0.93 21.81 -5.52
N THR A 76 -1.41 22.35 -4.41
CA THR A 76 -0.61 23.18 -3.50
C THR A 76 -0.39 22.45 -2.18
N ILE A 77 0.74 22.73 -1.54
CA ILE A 77 1.08 22.25 -0.21
C ILE A 77 1.50 23.41 0.67
N THR A 78 1.08 23.40 1.93
CA THR A 78 1.49 24.42 2.92
C THR A 78 1.82 23.79 4.26
N ASP A 79 2.80 24.37 4.96
CA ASP A 79 3.11 24.09 6.37
C ASP A 79 2.50 25.16 7.32
N GLY A 80 1.61 26.01 6.80
CA GLY A 80 1.02 27.13 7.51
C GLY A 80 1.81 28.44 7.42
N THR A 81 3.07 28.40 6.97
CA THR A 81 3.93 29.60 6.77
C THR A 81 4.26 29.82 5.31
N VAL A 82 4.52 28.77 4.58
CA VAL A 82 4.84 28.78 3.15
C VAL A 82 3.80 27.96 2.40
N THR A 83 3.41 28.42 1.23
CA THR A 83 2.53 27.68 0.31
C THR A 83 3.22 27.54 -1.04
N ASN A 84 3.39 26.32 -1.49
CA ASN A 84 4.05 25.98 -2.75
C ASN A 84 3.06 25.27 -3.68
N THR A 85 3.22 25.49 -4.99
CA THR A 85 2.58 24.65 -6.00
C THR A 85 3.49 23.45 -6.28
N MET A 86 2.97 22.23 -6.12
CA MET A 86 3.74 21.02 -6.38
C MET A 86 4.05 20.87 -7.86
N THR A 87 5.27 20.40 -8.15
CA THR A 87 5.74 20.18 -9.51
C THR A 87 5.28 18.83 -10.05
N LYS A 88 4.65 18.83 -11.21
CA LYS A 88 4.32 17.61 -11.92
C LYS A 88 5.57 16.96 -12.52
N ILE A 89 5.80 15.70 -12.20
CA ILE A 89 6.88 14.87 -12.74
C ILE A 89 6.28 13.63 -13.38
N CYS A 90 6.66 13.36 -14.64
CA CYS A 90 6.10 12.26 -15.41
C CYS A 90 7.18 11.23 -15.77
N SER A 91 6.83 9.94 -15.75
CA SER A 91 7.77 8.84 -16.01
C SER A 91 8.45 8.92 -17.39
N GLY A 92 7.80 9.49 -18.38
CA GLY A 92 8.36 9.68 -19.72
C GLY A 92 9.59 10.59 -19.80
N THR A 93 9.81 11.42 -18.77
CA THR A 93 10.98 12.33 -18.68
C THR A 93 12.09 11.80 -17.79
N LEU A 94 11.89 10.64 -17.15
CA LEU A 94 12.82 10.07 -16.18
C LEU A 94 13.79 9.08 -16.85
N THR A 95 15.02 9.07 -16.34
CA THR A 95 16.01 8.02 -16.65
C THR A 95 15.64 6.69 -16.01
N ALA A 96 16.22 5.58 -16.49
CA ALA A 96 15.94 4.26 -15.92
C ALA A 96 16.16 4.18 -14.39
N PRO A 97 17.28 4.66 -13.82
CA PRO A 97 17.45 4.68 -12.36
C PRO A 97 16.40 5.51 -11.61
N GLN A 98 15.98 6.64 -12.18
CA GLN A 98 14.93 7.48 -11.58
C GLN A 98 13.57 6.78 -11.61
N LYS A 99 13.27 6.04 -12.68
CA LYS A 99 12.05 5.22 -12.76
C LYS A 99 12.07 4.07 -11.76
N ASP A 100 13.23 3.46 -11.50
CA ASP A 100 13.37 2.43 -10.48
C ASP A 100 13.10 3.01 -9.08
N GLN A 101 13.64 4.20 -8.79
CA GLN A 101 13.35 4.92 -7.55
C GLN A 101 11.86 5.28 -7.42
N LEU A 102 11.25 5.77 -8.51
CA LEU A 102 9.85 6.13 -8.55
C LEU A 102 8.95 4.89 -8.36
N SER A 103 9.27 3.78 -9.04
CA SER A 103 8.58 2.49 -8.87
C SER A 103 8.57 2.05 -7.40
N SER A 104 9.74 2.08 -6.77
CA SER A 104 9.88 1.74 -5.36
C SER A 104 9.13 2.71 -4.42
N ALA A 105 9.23 4.02 -4.67
CA ALA A 105 8.61 5.03 -3.82
C ALA A 105 7.07 5.01 -3.88
N LEU A 106 6.53 4.71 -5.05
CA LEU A 106 5.09 4.81 -5.35
C LEU A 106 4.38 3.46 -5.39
N GLY A 107 5.12 2.34 -5.37
CA GLY A 107 4.52 1.01 -5.56
C GLY A 107 3.95 0.77 -6.96
N VAL A 108 4.27 1.63 -7.95
CA VAL A 108 3.85 1.47 -9.34
C VAL A 108 4.80 0.51 -10.05
N PRO A 109 4.32 -0.60 -10.66
CA PRO A 109 5.18 -1.54 -11.35
C PRO A 109 6.06 -0.86 -12.41
N ARG A 110 7.36 -1.21 -12.44
CA ARG A 110 8.34 -0.60 -13.34
C ARG A 110 7.94 -0.69 -14.82
N GLY A 111 7.35 -1.81 -15.25
CA GLY A 111 6.84 -2.00 -16.60
C GLY A 111 5.75 -1.01 -16.98
N ILE A 112 4.89 -0.61 -16.05
CA ILE A 112 3.87 0.41 -16.28
C ILE A 112 4.53 1.79 -16.49
N LEU A 113 5.55 2.14 -15.69
CA LEU A 113 6.30 3.38 -15.85
C LEU A 113 7.11 3.43 -17.17
N ASP A 114 7.45 2.29 -17.76
CA ASP A 114 8.13 2.22 -19.06
C ASP A 114 7.17 2.32 -20.24
N SER A 115 6.01 1.69 -20.10
CA SER A 115 5.02 1.60 -21.18
C SER A 115 4.10 2.82 -21.23
N TYR A 116 3.87 3.48 -20.09
CA TYR A 116 2.91 4.57 -19.96
C TYR A 116 3.52 5.79 -19.26
N ASN A 117 3.09 6.97 -19.68
CA ASN A 117 3.54 8.23 -19.10
C ASN A 117 2.73 8.58 -17.83
N ILE A 118 3.05 7.94 -16.72
CA ILE A 118 2.43 8.19 -15.41
C ILE A 118 3.05 9.40 -14.74
N CYS A 119 2.23 10.28 -14.21
CA CYS A 119 2.67 11.49 -13.53
C CYS A 119 2.32 11.46 -12.04
N GLY A 120 3.22 11.99 -11.22
CA GLY A 120 2.99 12.35 -9.82
C GLY A 120 3.33 13.82 -9.59
N PHE A 121 3.05 14.31 -8.41
CA PHE A 121 3.30 15.69 -7.99
C PHE A 121 4.24 15.70 -6.79
N LEU A 122 5.32 16.48 -6.86
CA LEU A 122 6.33 16.59 -5.81
C LEU A 122 6.56 18.07 -5.48
N ASP A 123 6.83 18.37 -4.21
CA ASP A 123 7.48 19.62 -3.83
C ASP A 123 8.95 19.30 -3.47
N LEU A 124 9.89 20.00 -4.10
CA LEU A 124 11.33 19.78 -3.91
C LEU A 124 11.97 20.86 -3.01
N THR A 125 11.16 21.68 -2.37
CA THR A 125 11.61 22.79 -1.51
C THR A 125 11.16 22.65 -0.07
N LEU A 126 9.98 22.05 0.15
CA LEU A 126 9.43 21.80 1.47
C LEU A 126 9.89 20.41 1.94
N ILE A 127 10.45 20.33 3.13
CA ILE A 127 10.89 19.08 3.76
C ILE A 127 10.04 18.83 5.00
N GLY A 128 9.70 17.58 5.23
CA GLY A 128 8.92 17.18 6.40
C GLY A 128 9.69 17.35 7.69
N GLU A 129 9.05 17.95 8.70
CA GLU A 129 9.61 18.17 10.02
C GLU A 129 8.67 17.62 11.10
N PRO A 130 9.19 17.01 12.17
CA PRO A 130 8.36 16.49 13.26
C PRO A 130 7.58 17.60 13.96
N GLY A 131 6.35 17.31 14.37
CA GLY A 131 5.43 18.25 15.03
C GLY A 131 4.73 19.23 14.11
N LYS A 132 5.09 19.30 12.82
CA LYS A 132 4.44 20.19 11.85
C LYS A 132 3.23 19.53 11.17
N THR A 133 2.24 20.37 10.85
CA THR A 133 1.06 20.02 10.08
C THR A 133 1.22 20.50 8.64
N TYR A 134 0.92 19.64 7.69
CA TYR A 134 0.99 19.90 6.27
C TYR A 134 -0.37 19.70 5.63
N THR A 135 -0.82 20.73 4.90
CA THR A 135 -2.11 20.71 4.20
C THR A 135 -1.86 20.71 2.70
N ILE A 136 -2.51 19.79 2.00
CA ILE A 136 -2.58 19.81 0.53
C ILE A 136 -3.95 20.32 0.10
N THR A 137 -3.97 21.08 -1.00
CA THR A 137 -5.20 21.49 -1.70
C THR A 137 -5.04 21.08 -3.17
N ILE A 138 -6.04 20.41 -3.71
CA ILE A 138 -6.04 19.86 -5.05
C ILE A 138 -7.20 20.49 -5.82
N ASP A 139 -6.91 21.21 -6.89
CA ASP A 139 -7.89 21.66 -7.87
C ASP A 139 -7.89 20.69 -9.05
N TYR A 140 -9.00 20.02 -9.25
CA TYR A 140 -9.18 19.08 -10.34
C TYR A 140 -10.57 19.26 -10.97
N LYS A 141 -10.59 19.66 -12.24
CA LYS A 141 -11.82 19.92 -13.03
C LYS A 141 -12.80 20.92 -12.40
N GLY A 142 -12.28 21.91 -11.65
CA GLY A 142 -13.05 22.92 -10.98
C GLY A 142 -13.65 22.50 -9.64
N GLU A 143 -13.30 21.29 -9.16
CA GLU A 143 -13.60 20.82 -7.81
C GLU A 143 -12.34 20.92 -6.95
N GLU A 144 -12.53 21.37 -5.70
CA GLU A 144 -11.45 21.52 -4.73
C GLU A 144 -11.51 20.38 -3.69
N TYR A 145 -10.36 19.74 -3.47
CA TYR A 145 -10.17 18.73 -2.45
C TYR A 145 -9.04 19.15 -1.52
N ALA A 146 -9.17 18.87 -0.24
CA ALA A 146 -8.14 19.21 0.74
C ALA A 146 -7.93 18.09 1.76
N SER A 147 -6.74 18.05 2.32
CA SER A 147 -6.41 17.18 3.44
C SER A 147 -5.26 17.74 4.24
N SER A 148 -5.28 17.50 5.54
CA SER A 148 -4.21 17.87 6.46
C SER A 148 -3.72 16.64 7.21
N THR A 149 -2.40 16.56 7.41
CA THR A 149 -1.75 15.56 8.24
C THR A 149 -0.67 16.20 9.09
N THR A 150 -0.44 15.68 10.28
CA THR A 150 0.66 16.11 11.14
C THR A 150 1.71 15.01 11.15
N ILE A 151 2.99 15.37 11.02
CA ILE A 151 4.08 14.43 11.27
C ILE A 151 4.29 14.37 12.79
N PRO A 152 3.92 13.26 13.48
CA PRO A 152 4.17 13.18 14.92
C PRO A 152 5.67 13.08 15.22
N ASN A 153 6.07 13.40 16.43
CA ASN A 153 7.43 13.12 16.87
C ASN A 153 7.69 11.61 16.82
N PRO A 154 8.83 11.17 16.27
CA PRO A 154 9.14 9.76 16.24
C PRO A 154 9.39 9.22 17.65
N VAL A 155 8.86 8.05 17.94
CA VAL A 155 9.13 7.33 19.20
C VAL A 155 10.17 6.25 18.87
N PRO A 156 11.36 6.27 19.49
CA PRO A 156 12.37 5.25 19.26
C PRO A 156 11.96 3.90 19.90
N LEU A 157 12.36 2.81 19.29
CA LEU A 157 12.30 1.50 19.91
C LEU A 157 13.43 1.36 20.93
N ASP A 158 13.16 0.78 22.09
CA ASP A 158 14.18 0.56 23.14
C ASP A 158 15.19 -0.50 22.75
N SER A 159 14.73 -1.54 22.08
CA SER A 159 15.54 -2.63 21.53
C SER A 159 14.79 -3.35 20.41
N THR A 160 15.55 -3.94 19.50
CA THR A 160 15.03 -4.82 18.44
C THR A 160 15.90 -6.06 18.33
N TRP A 161 15.30 -7.21 18.02
CA TRP A 161 16.04 -8.45 17.83
C TRP A 161 15.29 -9.42 16.91
N PHE A 162 16.00 -10.43 16.49
CA PHE A 162 15.45 -11.56 15.76
C PHE A 162 15.39 -12.78 16.67
N GLU A 163 14.29 -13.53 16.60
CA GLU A 163 14.15 -14.78 17.31
C GLU A 163 13.65 -15.88 16.39
N VAL A 164 14.27 -17.06 16.49
CA VAL A 164 13.88 -18.23 15.72
C VAL A 164 12.55 -18.75 16.21
N PHE A 165 11.63 -19.02 15.29
CA PHE A 165 10.28 -19.43 15.61
C PHE A 165 10.17 -20.95 15.82
N GLY A 166 9.86 -21.37 17.04
CA GLY A 166 9.63 -22.76 17.41
C GLY A 166 10.80 -23.68 17.07
N ASP A 167 10.53 -24.84 16.51
CA ASP A 167 11.54 -25.86 16.14
C ASP A 167 12.23 -25.59 14.79
N ARG A 168 12.13 -24.38 14.27
CA ARG A 168 12.77 -24.02 12.98
C ARG A 168 14.22 -23.65 13.20
N ASP A 169 15.12 -24.22 12.38
CA ASP A 169 16.57 -24.02 12.55
C ASP A 169 17.06 -22.60 12.24
N SER A 170 16.36 -21.86 11.40
CA SER A 170 16.88 -20.60 10.86
C SER A 170 15.81 -19.57 10.51
N LEU A 171 14.54 -19.87 10.71
CA LEU A 171 13.42 -18.99 10.33
C LEU A 171 12.76 -18.41 11.58
N GLY A 172 12.47 -17.12 11.58
CA GLY A 172 11.92 -16.46 12.76
C GLY A 172 11.25 -15.12 12.44
N PHE A 173 10.98 -14.40 13.51
CA PHE A 173 10.33 -13.09 13.49
C PHE A 173 11.25 -12.01 14.07
N LEU A 174 10.90 -10.77 13.80
CA LEU A 174 11.51 -9.62 14.46
C LEU A 174 10.65 -9.23 15.65
N TYR A 175 11.31 -8.89 16.72
CA TYR A 175 10.71 -8.40 17.97
C TYR A 175 11.27 -7.04 18.33
N ALA A 176 10.53 -6.30 19.12
CA ALA A 176 10.93 -5.01 19.64
C ALA A 176 10.35 -4.80 21.05
N ASN A 177 11.08 -4.04 21.86
CA ASN A 177 10.55 -3.40 23.05
C ASN A 177 10.27 -1.94 22.76
N LEU A 178 9.14 -1.47 23.27
CA LEU A 178 8.74 -0.07 23.20
C LEU A 178 8.33 0.40 24.60
N THR A 179 8.97 1.45 25.11
CA THR A 179 8.45 2.25 26.22
C THR A 179 7.55 3.33 25.65
N GLU A 180 6.26 3.08 25.72
CA GLU A 180 5.25 3.96 25.17
C GLU A 180 5.17 5.25 25.99
N PRO A 181 5.19 6.45 25.37
CA PRO A 181 5.02 7.72 26.07
C PRO A 181 3.65 7.82 26.72
N GLY A 182 3.58 8.28 27.98
CA GLY A 182 2.33 8.37 28.74
C GLY A 182 1.33 9.46 28.28
N ALA A 183 1.47 9.97 27.06
CA ALA A 183 0.52 10.87 26.41
C ALA A 183 -0.46 10.03 25.58
N LEU A 184 -1.75 10.14 25.85
CA LEU A 184 -2.78 9.41 25.12
C LEU A 184 -2.84 9.75 23.63
N GLN A 185 -3.29 8.78 22.85
CA GLN A 185 -3.55 8.85 21.39
C GLN A 185 -2.29 8.82 20.54
N ASN A 186 -1.33 7.99 20.91
CA ASN A 186 -0.23 7.63 20.06
C ASN A 186 -0.62 6.47 19.14
N GLN A 187 -0.28 6.57 17.88
CA GLN A 187 -0.52 5.55 16.88
C GLN A 187 0.77 5.26 16.14
N TYR A 188 0.95 3.99 15.81
CA TYR A 188 2.19 3.48 15.25
C TYR A 188 1.96 2.64 14.01
N ARG A 189 2.97 2.61 13.13
CA ARG A 189 3.02 1.72 12.00
C ARG A 189 4.41 1.11 11.84
N TRP A 190 4.45 -0.19 11.60
CA TRP A 190 5.68 -0.95 11.37
C TRP A 190 5.89 -1.23 9.89
N TYR A 191 7.14 -1.08 9.45
CA TYR A 191 7.63 -1.53 8.18
C TYR A 191 9.01 -2.19 8.36
N ALA A 192 9.37 -3.09 7.45
CA ALA A 192 10.70 -3.66 7.43
C ALA A 192 11.16 -3.94 6.00
N ARG A 193 12.49 -3.98 5.82
CA ARG A 193 13.14 -4.25 4.54
C ARG A 193 14.44 -5.01 4.77
N ARG A 194 14.63 -6.15 4.10
CA ARG A 194 15.90 -6.86 4.05
C ARG A 194 16.84 -6.17 3.06
N ILE A 195 17.99 -5.74 3.51
CA ILE A 195 18.96 -4.99 2.70
C ILE A 195 20.12 -5.83 2.16
N ASN A 196 20.28 -7.06 2.65
CA ASN A 196 21.25 -7.99 2.11
C ASN A 196 20.80 -8.56 0.75
N ARG A 197 21.78 -9.13 0.02
CA ARG A 197 21.56 -9.64 -1.33
C ARG A 197 21.37 -11.15 -1.31
N TYR A 198 20.69 -11.67 -2.33
CA TYR A 198 20.64 -13.11 -2.60
C TYR A 198 22.04 -13.61 -2.95
N THR A 199 22.45 -14.73 -2.36
CA THR A 199 23.75 -15.36 -2.57
C THR A 199 23.68 -16.59 -3.49
N TYR A 200 22.47 -17.02 -3.86
CA TYR A 200 22.19 -18.16 -4.73
C TYR A 200 20.84 -17.95 -5.46
N GLY A 201 20.55 -18.82 -6.45
CA GLY A 201 19.28 -18.84 -7.15
C GLY A 201 19.19 -17.86 -8.32
N ALA A 202 17.98 -17.66 -8.84
CA ALA A 202 17.71 -16.85 -10.01
C ALA A 202 17.94 -15.34 -9.75
N ASN A 203 17.78 -14.90 -8.51
CA ASN A 203 17.92 -13.48 -8.11
C ASN A 203 19.31 -13.17 -7.50
N ILE A 204 20.33 -14.04 -7.70
CA ILE A 204 21.68 -13.85 -7.14
C ILE A 204 22.22 -12.45 -7.40
N GLY A 205 22.70 -11.78 -6.35
CA GLY A 205 23.24 -10.42 -6.42
C GLY A 205 22.20 -9.31 -6.31
N GLU A 206 20.90 -9.61 -6.41
CA GLU A 206 19.84 -8.63 -6.17
C GLU A 206 19.61 -8.39 -4.68
N VAL A 207 19.21 -7.18 -4.32
CA VAL A 207 18.75 -6.88 -2.95
C VAL A 207 17.46 -7.65 -2.69
N LYS A 208 17.35 -8.24 -1.49
CA LYS A 208 16.20 -9.10 -1.14
C LYS A 208 14.88 -8.33 -1.18
N ASP A 209 14.82 -7.15 -0.59
CA ASP A 209 13.63 -6.30 -0.62
C ASP A 209 14.01 -4.90 -1.12
N ASN A 210 13.37 -4.43 -2.18
CA ASN A 210 13.63 -3.09 -2.72
C ASN A 210 12.97 -2.02 -1.85
N ASP A 211 11.83 -2.34 -1.22
CA ASP A 211 10.97 -1.39 -0.53
C ASP A 211 10.75 -1.76 0.93
N PHE A 212 10.37 -0.77 1.72
CA PHE A 212 9.81 -0.99 3.05
C PHE A 212 8.40 -1.51 2.93
N LEU A 213 8.17 -2.73 3.40
CA LEU A 213 6.89 -3.42 3.31
C LEU A 213 6.27 -3.57 4.70
N PRO A 214 4.98 -3.24 4.86
CA PRO A 214 4.27 -3.47 6.11
C PRO A 214 3.87 -4.95 6.20
N PRO A 215 3.96 -5.58 7.39
CA PRO A 215 3.35 -6.88 7.65
C PRO A 215 1.82 -6.75 7.66
N THR A 216 1.14 -7.87 7.77
CA THR A 216 -0.30 -7.88 8.04
C THR A 216 -0.56 -7.31 9.44
N SER A 217 -1.56 -6.46 9.60
CA SER A 217 -1.86 -5.74 10.85
C SER A 217 -0.67 -4.90 11.29
N SER A 218 -0.21 -4.01 10.39
CA SER A 218 1.00 -3.24 10.58
C SER A 218 0.85 -2.04 11.52
N VAL A 219 -0.39 -1.70 11.89
CA VAL A 219 -0.70 -0.55 12.74
C VAL A 219 -1.24 -0.98 14.10
N PHE A 220 -0.95 -0.19 15.13
CA PHE A 220 -1.55 -0.30 16.47
C PHE A 220 -1.59 1.08 17.14
N ASP A 221 -2.41 1.21 18.18
CA ASP A 221 -2.49 2.40 19.03
C ASP A 221 -2.15 2.09 20.49
N ASP A 222 -2.13 3.12 21.30
CA ASP A 222 -1.77 3.05 22.71
C ASP A 222 -2.93 2.73 23.65
N GLU A 223 -4.13 2.41 23.15
CA GLU A 223 -5.34 2.23 23.97
C GLU A 223 -5.13 1.29 25.17
N PHE A 224 -4.37 0.21 24.98
CA PHE A 224 -4.12 -0.80 26.01
C PHE A 224 -2.71 -0.77 26.60
N VAL A 225 -1.80 0.05 26.06
CA VAL A 225 -0.36 0.03 26.41
C VAL A 225 0.18 1.40 26.82
N ASN A 226 -0.68 2.41 26.91
CA ASN A 226 -0.30 3.78 27.21
C ASN A 226 0.59 3.90 28.46
N GLY A 227 1.76 4.49 28.30
CA GLY A 227 2.74 4.71 29.37
C GLY A 227 3.40 3.44 29.91
N THR A 228 3.29 2.31 29.20
CA THR A 228 3.91 1.04 29.61
C THR A 228 5.06 0.65 28.69
N THR A 229 5.94 -0.21 29.22
CA THR A 229 6.94 -0.90 28.38
C THR A 229 6.41 -2.27 28.03
N PHE A 230 6.38 -2.59 26.73
CA PHE A 230 5.86 -3.87 26.26
C PHE A 230 6.69 -4.40 25.08
N GLU A 231 6.59 -5.70 24.87
CA GLU A 231 7.19 -6.42 23.76
C GLU A 231 6.15 -6.71 22.69
N PHE A 232 6.55 -6.57 21.43
CA PHE A 232 5.74 -6.98 20.28
C PHE A 232 6.63 -7.52 19.16
N GLY A 233 6.04 -8.24 18.21
CA GLY A 233 6.79 -8.82 17.11
C GLY A 233 6.00 -8.91 15.83
N TYR A 234 6.74 -8.92 14.73
CA TYR A 234 6.17 -9.02 13.39
C TYR A 234 6.86 -10.08 12.54
N ASN A 235 6.05 -10.74 11.75
CA ASN A 235 6.49 -11.59 10.66
C ASN A 235 6.93 -10.74 9.45
N ARG A 236 7.63 -11.36 8.50
CA ARG A 236 7.95 -10.72 7.23
C ARG A 236 6.70 -10.48 6.39
N ALA A 237 6.61 -9.31 5.76
CA ALA A 237 5.53 -8.97 4.85
C ALA A 237 5.43 -9.96 3.68
N ARG A 238 4.21 -10.38 3.34
CA ARG A 238 3.98 -11.36 2.26
C ARG A 238 4.31 -10.83 0.86
N GLY A 239 4.27 -9.52 0.66
CA GLY A 239 4.60 -8.87 -0.62
C GLY A 239 6.09 -8.91 -0.99
N SER A 240 6.99 -9.27 -0.05
CA SER A 240 8.44 -9.36 -0.27
C SER A 240 8.92 -10.71 -0.80
N GLN A 241 8.02 -11.54 -1.33
CA GLN A 241 8.37 -12.88 -1.79
C GLN A 241 8.97 -12.82 -3.20
N LYS A 242 10.15 -13.38 -3.36
CA LYS A 242 10.81 -13.62 -4.65
C LYS A 242 10.89 -15.12 -4.94
N GLU A 243 11.22 -15.45 -6.18
CA GLU A 243 11.32 -16.84 -6.65
C GLU A 243 12.30 -17.69 -5.83
N ASP A 244 13.39 -17.07 -5.35
CA ASP A 244 14.40 -17.73 -4.51
C ASP A 244 13.95 -17.99 -3.06
N ASP A 245 12.83 -17.43 -2.64
CA ASP A 245 12.26 -17.71 -1.33
C ASP A 245 11.50 -19.04 -1.38
N SER A 246 11.97 -20.03 -0.64
CA SER A 246 11.24 -21.30 -0.51
C SER A 246 9.88 -21.09 0.15
N PRO A 247 8.84 -21.92 -0.15
CA PRO A 247 7.53 -21.78 0.49
C PRO A 247 7.55 -21.72 2.02
N PRO A 248 8.40 -22.50 2.74
CA PRO A 248 8.53 -22.38 4.19
C PRO A 248 9.14 -21.06 4.66
N GLU A 249 9.92 -20.36 3.83
CA GLU A 249 10.59 -19.11 4.18
C GLU A 249 9.68 -17.89 3.98
N ARG A 250 8.59 -18.05 3.24
CA ARG A 250 7.63 -16.98 2.97
C ARG A 250 7.02 -16.47 4.27
N SER A 251 6.99 -15.31 4.64
CA SER A 251 6.52 -14.72 5.89
C SER A 251 7.49 -14.84 7.09
N PHE A 252 8.71 -15.33 6.87
CA PHE A 252 9.75 -15.38 7.90
C PHE A 252 10.97 -14.57 7.46
N TYR A 253 11.68 -14.04 8.44
CA TYR A 253 13.06 -13.65 8.30
C TYR A 253 13.94 -14.86 8.53
N LYS A 254 15.17 -14.85 8.01
CA LYS A 254 16.09 -15.98 8.06
C LYS A 254 17.41 -15.57 8.72
N VAL A 255 18.02 -16.47 9.45
CA VAL A 255 19.41 -16.30 9.93
C VAL A 255 20.31 -15.90 8.77
N GLY A 256 21.07 -14.80 8.93
CA GLY A 256 21.89 -14.16 7.91
C GLY A 256 21.19 -13.02 7.17
N ASP A 257 19.90 -12.74 7.42
CA ASP A 257 19.26 -11.53 6.93
C ASP A 257 19.79 -10.30 7.70
N THR A 258 19.94 -9.20 6.99
CA THR A 258 20.12 -7.86 7.57
C THR A 258 18.87 -7.06 7.25
N VAL A 259 18.14 -6.67 8.29
CA VAL A 259 16.83 -6.05 8.16
C VAL A 259 16.85 -4.65 8.73
N VAL A 260 16.43 -3.67 7.95
CA VAL A 260 16.13 -2.33 8.45
C VAL A 260 14.64 -2.28 8.80
N VAL A 261 14.37 -1.96 10.06
CA VAL A 261 13.04 -1.63 10.55
C VAL A 261 12.81 -0.14 10.37
N LYS A 262 11.62 0.23 9.90
CA LYS A 262 11.13 1.60 9.88
C LYS A 262 9.87 1.64 10.74
N PHE A 263 10.00 2.17 11.94
CA PHE A 263 8.92 2.35 12.89
C PHE A 263 8.41 3.78 12.82
N CYS A 264 7.12 3.97 12.58
CA CYS A 264 6.53 5.28 12.33
C CYS A 264 5.49 5.62 13.38
N SER A 265 5.61 6.80 13.99
CA SER A 265 4.49 7.49 14.62
C SER A 265 3.63 8.11 13.53
N ILE A 266 2.31 7.96 13.63
CA ILE A 266 1.33 8.45 12.65
C ILE A 266 0.17 9.16 13.35
N ASP A 267 -0.55 10.03 12.64
CA ASP A 267 -1.74 10.65 13.21
C ASP A 267 -2.97 9.71 13.18
N LYS A 268 -3.99 10.05 13.96
CA LYS A 268 -5.17 9.20 14.12
C LYS A 268 -5.95 8.97 12.82
N ASN A 269 -6.00 9.94 11.91
CA ASN A 269 -6.72 9.78 10.65
C ASN A 269 -5.99 8.80 9.74
N VAL A 270 -4.65 8.88 9.73
CA VAL A 270 -3.79 7.93 9.02
C VAL A 270 -3.95 6.52 9.59
N PHE A 271 -3.92 6.38 10.92
CA PHE A 271 -4.16 5.11 11.60
C PHE A 271 -5.52 4.51 11.22
N ASN A 272 -6.61 5.27 11.39
CA ASN A 272 -7.96 4.80 11.11
C ASN A 272 -8.13 4.33 9.65
N PHE A 273 -7.54 5.07 8.69
CA PHE A 273 -7.58 4.68 7.29
C PHE A 273 -6.86 3.35 7.07
N ILE A 274 -5.64 3.21 7.59
CA ILE A 274 -4.81 2.03 7.36
C ILE A 274 -5.40 0.81 8.07
N ASP A 275 -5.81 0.95 9.33
CA ASP A 275 -6.45 -0.12 10.11
C ASP A 275 -7.66 -0.71 9.35
N LYS A 276 -8.55 0.16 8.89
CA LYS A 276 -9.74 -0.26 8.15
C LYS A 276 -9.41 -0.83 6.76
N ALA A 277 -8.39 -0.30 6.09
CA ALA A 277 -7.94 -0.85 4.80
C ALA A 277 -7.30 -2.25 4.97
N GLU A 278 -6.54 -2.48 6.04
CA GLU A 278 -5.97 -3.78 6.36
C GLU A 278 -7.06 -4.78 6.78
N GLU A 279 -8.05 -4.35 7.57
CA GLU A 279 -9.23 -5.15 7.93
C GLU A 279 -10.02 -5.57 6.68
N GLN A 280 -10.27 -4.63 5.76
CA GLN A 280 -10.95 -4.92 4.50
C GLN A 280 -10.16 -5.92 3.65
N LYS A 281 -8.84 -5.76 3.57
CA LYS A 281 -7.97 -6.72 2.87
C LYS A 281 -8.02 -8.12 3.48
N ALA A 282 -8.00 -8.21 4.80
CA ALA A 282 -8.04 -9.49 5.52
C ALA A 282 -9.38 -10.21 5.36
N SER A 283 -10.48 -9.45 5.25
CA SER A 283 -11.84 -9.99 5.07
C SER A 283 -12.18 -10.29 3.61
N ASN A 284 -11.39 -9.84 2.66
CA ASN A 284 -11.67 -9.97 1.23
C ASN A 284 -11.74 -11.44 0.81
N GLY A 285 -12.84 -11.80 0.12
CA GLY A 285 -13.11 -13.18 -0.30
C GLY A 285 -13.88 -14.03 0.72
N SER A 286 -14.19 -13.51 1.90
CA SER A 286 -15.09 -14.19 2.84
C SER A 286 -16.54 -13.79 2.59
N PRO A 287 -17.43 -14.74 2.26
CA PRO A 287 -18.85 -14.43 2.02
C PRO A 287 -19.61 -14.02 3.30
N PHE A 288 -18.99 -14.17 4.47
CA PHE A 288 -19.56 -13.84 5.78
C PHE A 288 -18.97 -12.57 6.40
N ALA A 289 -18.00 -11.95 5.73
CA ALA A 289 -17.42 -10.72 6.24
C ALA A 289 -18.39 -9.54 6.03
N ALA A 290 -18.54 -8.73 7.06
CA ALA A 290 -19.24 -7.46 6.91
C ALA A 290 -18.39 -6.49 6.09
N PRO A 291 -18.98 -5.66 5.21
CA PRO A 291 -18.25 -4.61 4.51
C PRO A 291 -17.61 -3.64 5.51
N VAL A 292 -16.31 -3.39 5.34
CA VAL A 292 -15.58 -2.40 6.12
C VAL A 292 -15.61 -1.07 5.40
N ASN A 293 -15.96 0.00 6.12
CA ASN A 293 -15.92 1.36 5.57
C ASN A 293 -14.56 1.99 5.84
N VAL A 294 -13.74 2.12 4.80
CA VAL A 294 -12.45 2.82 4.87
C VAL A 294 -12.69 4.32 4.69
N VAL A 295 -12.53 5.07 5.77
CA VAL A 295 -12.78 6.52 5.77
C VAL A 295 -11.55 7.25 5.26
N SER A 296 -11.69 7.93 4.10
CA SER A 296 -10.68 8.83 3.55
C SER A 296 -10.47 10.06 4.43
N ASN A 297 -9.26 10.57 4.53
CA ASN A 297 -9.00 11.88 5.13
C ASN A 297 -9.00 13.03 4.11
N ILE A 298 -9.42 12.77 2.88
CA ILE A 298 -9.56 13.78 1.82
C ILE A 298 -10.98 14.33 1.80
N SER A 299 -11.12 15.63 1.67
CA SER A 299 -12.43 16.30 1.61
C SER A 299 -13.20 16.02 0.32
N ASN A 300 -14.42 16.53 0.25
CA ASN A 300 -15.29 16.54 -0.96
C ASN A 300 -15.53 15.15 -1.57
N GLY A 301 -15.57 14.08 -0.72
CA GLY A 301 -15.91 12.73 -1.15
C GLY A 301 -14.83 12.00 -1.96
N ALA A 302 -13.63 12.56 -2.10
CA ALA A 302 -12.51 11.86 -2.68
C ALA A 302 -12.05 10.70 -1.79
N LEU A 303 -11.45 9.70 -2.39
CA LEU A 303 -10.91 8.53 -1.70
C LEU A 303 -9.40 8.70 -1.47
N GLY A 304 -8.85 7.91 -0.55
CA GLY A 304 -7.41 7.83 -0.36
C GLY A 304 -6.91 8.49 0.91
N LEU A 305 -5.62 8.80 0.92
CA LEU A 305 -4.90 9.19 2.12
C LEU A 305 -3.82 10.24 1.82
N TRP A 306 -3.78 11.29 2.62
CA TRP A 306 -2.62 12.16 2.82
C TRP A 306 -2.03 11.86 4.19
N ALA A 307 -0.77 11.38 4.25
CA ALA A 307 -0.17 10.83 5.46
C ALA A 307 1.17 11.45 5.83
N GLY A 308 1.30 11.87 7.09
CA GLY A 308 2.54 12.27 7.73
C GLY A 308 3.13 11.12 8.54
N TYR A 309 4.44 10.87 8.37
CA TYR A 309 5.15 9.81 9.09
C TYR A 309 6.32 10.37 9.89
N GLY A 310 6.29 10.17 11.21
CA GLY A 310 7.40 10.39 12.11
C GLY A 310 8.22 9.11 12.26
N GLN A 311 9.17 8.87 11.34
CA GLN A 311 9.88 7.60 11.28
C GLN A 311 11.13 7.55 12.17
N TYR A 312 11.33 6.39 12.77
CA TYR A 312 12.53 5.93 13.45
C TYR A 312 13.06 4.69 12.72
N TYR A 313 14.37 4.55 12.63
CA TYR A 313 15.01 3.42 11.96
C TYR A 313 15.91 2.65 12.91
N ASP A 314 15.88 1.33 12.78
CA ASP A 314 16.83 0.43 13.43
C ASP A 314 17.26 -0.68 12.47
N THR A 315 18.41 -1.31 12.73
CA THR A 315 18.96 -2.36 11.87
C THR A 315 19.26 -3.61 12.68
N ILE A 316 18.67 -4.73 12.28
CA ILE A 316 18.76 -6.03 12.91
C ILE A 316 19.57 -6.97 12.02
N ILE A 317 20.57 -7.63 12.59
CA ILE A 317 21.23 -8.76 11.95
C ILE A 317 20.61 -10.03 12.54
N CYS A 318 19.95 -10.83 11.70
CA CYS A 318 19.28 -12.05 12.14
C CYS A 318 20.33 -13.13 12.44
N ASN A 319 20.71 -13.27 13.68
CA ASN A 319 21.64 -14.27 14.20
C ASN A 319 20.88 -15.26 15.10
N LYS A 320 21.46 -16.52 15.25
CA LYS A 320 20.96 -17.46 16.25
C LYS A 320 21.32 -17.00 17.65
#